data_26d84abace3875f6f60d0dd39a28a526
#
_entry.id   26d84abace3875f6f60d0dd39a28a526
#
_cell.length_a   1.000
_cell.length_b   1.000
_cell.length_c   1.000
_cell.angle_alpha   90.00
_cell.angle_beta   90.00
_cell.angle_gamma   90.00
#
_symmetry.space_group_name_H-M   'P 1'
#
loop_
_entity.id
_entity.type
_entity.pdbx_description
1 polymer ?
#
loop_
_entity_poly.entity_id
_entity_poly.type
_entity_poly.pdbx_seq_one_letter_code
_entity_poly.pdbx_strand_id
1 'polypeptide(L)'
;MDEIKEDALKKISETFDESMLKNNYDKPVYKDIGKNYIKFAKEEPILFKLLFNSEINEKALCFIDLTGSSEKIHEVISRQTGLTKEQAKNFHLKMWLYVNGIANLVANNTCEFSEEEIEKLLTEQYIAMLLFEIDKGNIKKEVLDKVLNNKLKRRDDVK
;
A
#
# COMPACT_ATOMS: atom_id res chain seq x y z
N MET A 1 -18.09 1.49 -21.14
CA MET A 1 -17.39 0.64 -20.11
C MET A 1 -15.92 1.02 -19.95
N ASP A 2 -15.22 1.32 -21.02
CA ASP A 2 -13.81 1.72 -20.95
C ASP A 2 -13.64 3.10 -20.29
N GLU A 3 -14.51 4.04 -20.58
CA GLU A 3 -14.50 5.39 -20.01
C GLU A 3 -14.68 5.39 -18.48
N ILE A 4 -15.59 4.55 -17.95
CA ILE A 4 -15.80 4.38 -16.51
C ILE A 4 -14.56 3.77 -15.83
N LYS A 5 -13.88 2.84 -16.51
CA LYS A 5 -12.64 2.25 -16.00
C LYS A 5 -11.51 3.26 -15.99
N GLU A 6 -11.38 4.07 -17.03
CA GLU A 6 -10.37 5.12 -17.12
C GLU A 6 -10.55 6.18 -16.03
N ASP A 7 -11.78 6.64 -15.80
CA ASP A 7 -12.11 7.60 -14.74
C ASP A 7 -11.80 7.02 -13.34
N ALA A 8 -12.12 5.76 -13.12
CA ALA A 8 -11.85 5.10 -11.87
C ALA A 8 -10.34 4.91 -11.62
N LEU A 9 -9.59 4.51 -12.63
CA LEU A 9 -8.12 4.38 -12.56
C LEU A 9 -7.48 5.74 -12.29
N LYS A 10 -7.97 6.79 -12.93
CA LYS A 10 -7.50 8.16 -12.71
C LYS A 10 -7.75 8.61 -11.27
N LYS A 11 -8.96 8.39 -10.74
CA LYS A 11 -9.33 8.73 -9.36
C LYS A 11 -8.42 8.02 -8.34
N ILE A 12 -8.13 6.74 -8.55
CA ILE A 12 -7.21 5.98 -7.68
C ILE A 12 -5.79 6.52 -7.78
N SER A 13 -5.31 6.78 -9.00
CA SER A 13 -3.96 7.33 -9.23
C SER A 13 -3.80 8.68 -8.55
N GLU A 14 -4.78 9.59 -8.68
CA GLU A 14 -4.79 10.89 -8.00
C GLU A 14 -4.73 10.74 -6.48
N THR A 15 -5.48 9.78 -5.92
CA THR A 15 -5.48 9.49 -4.48
C THR A 15 -4.10 8.99 -4.00
N PHE A 16 -3.42 8.18 -4.81
CA PHE A 16 -2.07 7.71 -4.50
C PHE A 16 -1.03 8.83 -4.60
N ASP A 17 -1.10 9.65 -5.63
CA ASP A 17 -0.23 10.81 -5.80
C ASP A 17 -0.39 11.80 -4.65
N GLU A 18 -1.62 12.09 -4.21
CA GLU A 18 -1.88 12.92 -3.02
C GLU A 18 -1.29 12.32 -1.74
N SER A 19 -1.39 11.01 -1.55
CA SER A 19 -0.81 10.32 -0.39
C SER A 19 0.71 10.43 -0.37
N MET A 20 1.34 10.37 -1.55
CA MET A 20 2.79 10.54 -1.69
C MET A 20 3.24 11.98 -1.45
N LEU A 21 2.45 12.98 -1.90
CA LEU A 21 2.77 14.40 -1.74
C LEU A 21 2.58 14.89 -0.30
N LYS A 22 1.56 14.41 0.40
CA LYS A 22 1.26 14.78 1.80
C LYS A 22 2.27 14.19 2.79
N ASN A 23 3.00 13.19 2.37
CA ASN A 23 3.96 12.51 3.22
C ASN A 23 5.35 13.11 3.02
N ASN A 24 5.82 13.92 3.96
CA ASN A 24 7.18 14.49 3.99
C ASN A 24 8.28 13.40 4.18
N TYR A 25 8.07 12.20 3.64
CA TYR A 25 9.00 11.05 3.69
C TYR A 25 9.38 10.56 5.10
N ASP A 26 8.82 11.16 6.15
CA ASP A 26 9.09 10.79 7.55
C ASP A 26 8.28 9.58 8.02
N LYS A 27 7.25 9.20 7.26
CA LYS A 27 6.37 8.06 7.56
C LYS A 27 6.39 7.07 6.40
N PRO A 28 6.15 5.77 6.65
CA PRO A 28 6.00 4.81 5.58
C PRO A 28 4.82 5.20 4.68
N VAL A 29 5.10 5.73 3.49
CA VAL A 29 4.08 6.15 2.49
C VAL A 29 3.15 5.00 2.15
N TYR A 30 3.67 3.78 2.16
CA TYR A 30 2.93 2.59 1.81
C TYR A 30 1.69 2.35 2.65
N LYS A 31 1.72 2.76 3.93
CA LYS A 31 0.58 2.65 4.83
C LYS A 31 -0.60 3.50 4.38
N ASP A 32 -0.34 4.74 4.00
CA ASP A 32 -1.38 5.66 3.54
C ASP A 32 -1.95 5.21 2.18
N ILE A 33 -1.11 4.74 1.27
CA ILE A 33 -1.52 4.16 -0.01
C ILE A 33 -2.40 2.92 0.23
N GLY A 34 -1.99 2.00 1.10
CA GLY A 34 -2.75 0.80 1.42
C GLY A 34 -4.11 1.11 2.07
N LYS A 35 -4.16 2.07 2.99
CA LYS A 35 -5.42 2.53 3.60
C LYS A 35 -6.38 3.10 2.56
N ASN A 36 -5.90 3.96 1.68
CA ASN A 36 -6.72 4.57 0.63
C ASN A 36 -7.22 3.54 -0.39
N TYR A 37 -6.42 2.54 -0.70
CA TYR A 37 -6.82 1.44 -1.58
C TYR A 37 -7.95 0.60 -0.96
N ILE A 38 -7.83 0.24 0.32
CA ILE A 38 -8.86 -0.51 1.06
C ILE A 38 -10.13 0.34 1.22
N LYS A 39 -9.98 1.64 1.50
CA LYS A 39 -11.09 2.59 1.58
C LYS A 39 -11.86 2.65 0.26
N PHE A 40 -11.17 2.74 -0.87
CA PHE A 40 -11.80 2.70 -2.19
C PHE A 40 -12.59 1.41 -2.40
N ALA A 41 -12.03 0.25 -2.03
CA ALA A 41 -12.73 -1.04 -2.12
C ALA A 41 -14.00 -1.09 -1.27
N LYS A 42 -14.01 -0.38 -0.13
CA LYS A 42 -15.16 -0.28 0.76
C LYS A 42 -16.24 0.67 0.24
N GLU A 43 -15.83 1.83 -0.26
CA GLU A 43 -16.75 2.89 -0.71
C GLU A 43 -17.31 2.61 -2.11
N GLU A 44 -16.52 1.98 -2.99
CA GLU A 44 -16.84 1.72 -4.39
C GLU A 44 -16.68 0.23 -4.77
N PRO A 45 -17.36 -0.69 -4.06
CA PRO A 45 -17.10 -2.13 -4.21
C PRO A 45 -17.41 -2.67 -5.61
N ILE A 46 -18.40 -2.12 -6.31
CA ILE A 46 -18.75 -2.53 -7.67
C ILE A 46 -17.63 -2.12 -8.63
N LEU A 47 -17.18 -0.88 -8.51
CA LEU A 47 -16.12 -0.34 -9.33
C LEU A 47 -14.77 -1.02 -9.06
N PHE A 48 -14.48 -1.29 -7.79
CA PHE A 48 -13.33 -2.10 -7.39
C PHE A 48 -13.33 -3.47 -8.05
N LYS A 49 -14.44 -4.21 -7.99
CA LYS A 49 -14.58 -5.52 -8.65
C LYS A 49 -14.42 -5.44 -10.16
N LEU A 50 -14.98 -4.42 -10.77
CA LEU A 50 -14.87 -4.19 -12.23
C LEU A 50 -13.41 -3.97 -12.64
N LEU A 51 -12.63 -3.26 -11.83
CA LEU A 51 -11.23 -2.94 -12.13
C LEU A 51 -10.29 -4.12 -11.87
N PHE A 52 -10.53 -4.86 -10.78
CA PHE A 52 -9.55 -5.80 -10.24
C PHE A 52 -9.91 -7.27 -10.39
N ASN A 53 -11.20 -7.60 -10.55
CA ASN A 53 -11.69 -8.98 -10.63
C ASN A 53 -12.25 -9.33 -12.00
N SER A 54 -12.18 -8.45 -13.00
CA SER A 54 -12.64 -8.80 -14.35
C SER A 54 -11.63 -9.68 -15.07
N GLU A 55 -12.10 -10.75 -15.72
CA GLU A 55 -11.29 -11.71 -16.49
C GLU A 55 -10.44 -11.07 -17.61
N ILE A 56 -10.70 -9.82 -17.94
CA ILE A 56 -9.99 -9.03 -18.95
C ILE A 56 -8.55 -8.68 -18.49
N ASN A 57 -8.22 -8.90 -17.25
CA ASN A 57 -6.92 -8.55 -16.69
C ASN A 57 -6.02 -9.77 -16.41
N GLU A 58 -5.62 -10.49 -17.46
CA GLU A 58 -4.39 -11.30 -17.42
C GLU A 58 -3.15 -10.46 -17.00
N LYS A 59 -3.30 -9.14 -17.03
CA LYS A 59 -2.35 -8.13 -16.56
C LYS A 59 -2.65 -7.58 -15.17
N ALA A 60 -3.52 -8.19 -14.38
CA ALA A 60 -3.89 -7.69 -13.03
C ALA A 60 -2.71 -7.72 -12.03
N LEU A 61 -1.70 -8.55 -12.26
CA LEU A 61 -0.40 -8.41 -11.62
C LEU A 61 0.32 -7.12 -12.05
N CYS A 62 -0.10 -6.51 -13.16
CA CYS A 62 0.36 -5.23 -13.67
C CYS A 62 -0.50 -4.04 -13.22
N PHE A 63 -1.45 -4.21 -12.28
CA PHE A 63 -2.17 -3.07 -11.72
C PHE A 63 -1.21 -2.05 -11.11
N ILE A 64 -0.13 -2.52 -10.56
CA ILE A 64 0.99 -1.71 -10.14
C ILE A 64 1.48 -0.80 -11.28
N ASP A 65 1.41 -1.26 -12.53
CA ASP A 65 1.81 -0.49 -13.71
C ASP A 65 0.64 0.30 -14.36
N LEU A 66 -0.62 -0.09 -14.12
CA LEU A 66 -1.78 0.55 -14.74
C LEU A 66 -2.02 2.00 -14.28
N THR A 67 -1.61 2.35 -13.06
CA THR A 67 -1.76 3.71 -12.53
C THR A 67 -0.60 4.64 -12.90
N GLY A 68 0.49 4.14 -13.49
CA GLY A 68 1.71 4.91 -13.73
C GLY A 68 2.44 5.36 -12.44
N SER A 69 1.89 5.03 -11.28
CA SER A 69 2.43 5.44 -9.96
C SER A 69 3.47 4.45 -9.41
N SER A 70 3.62 3.28 -10.03
CA SER A 70 4.47 2.19 -9.52
C SER A 70 5.94 2.58 -9.42
N GLU A 71 6.48 3.27 -10.42
CA GLU A 71 7.87 3.71 -10.37
C GLU A 71 8.13 4.70 -9.23
N LYS A 72 7.22 5.65 -9.02
CA LYS A 72 7.30 6.60 -7.90
C LYS A 72 7.26 5.87 -6.54
N ILE A 73 6.38 4.87 -6.41
CA ILE A 73 6.29 4.05 -5.20
C ILE A 73 7.60 3.30 -4.96
N HIS A 74 8.19 2.68 -5.99
CA HIS A 74 9.45 1.97 -5.88
C HIS A 74 10.60 2.90 -5.48
N GLU A 75 10.66 4.11 -6.04
CA GLU A 75 11.65 5.13 -5.67
C GLU A 75 11.51 5.54 -4.20
N VAL A 76 10.28 5.75 -3.72
CA VAL A 76 10.01 6.10 -2.32
C VAL A 76 10.42 4.95 -1.38
N ILE A 77 10.06 3.72 -1.70
CA ILE A 77 10.48 2.55 -0.92
C ILE A 77 12.00 2.46 -0.87
N SER A 78 12.69 2.57 -2.02
CA SER A 78 14.15 2.55 -2.08
C SER A 78 14.78 3.63 -1.21
N ARG A 79 14.26 4.85 -1.26
CA ARG A 79 14.74 5.98 -0.47
C ARG A 79 14.55 5.77 1.03
N GLN A 80 13.39 5.24 1.43
CA GLN A 80 13.06 5.04 2.84
C GLN A 80 13.76 3.84 3.47
N THR A 81 14.06 2.81 2.68
CA THR A 81 14.56 1.53 3.20
C THR A 81 16.03 1.26 2.84
N GLY A 82 16.53 1.88 1.79
CA GLY A 82 17.86 1.58 1.23
C GLY A 82 17.86 0.35 0.29
N LEU A 83 16.70 -0.22 -0.02
CA LEU A 83 16.56 -1.31 -1.00
C LEU A 83 16.95 -0.82 -2.41
N THR A 84 17.52 -1.71 -3.21
CA THR A 84 17.68 -1.46 -4.66
C THR A 84 16.32 -1.33 -5.33
N LYS A 85 16.27 -0.78 -6.54
CA LYS A 85 15.01 -0.65 -7.30
C LYS A 85 14.30 -2.00 -7.49
N GLU A 86 15.04 -3.05 -7.80
CA GLU A 86 14.49 -4.40 -7.98
C GLU A 86 13.96 -4.99 -6.65
N GLN A 87 14.70 -4.80 -5.58
CA GLN A 87 14.25 -5.22 -4.24
C GLN A 87 13.01 -4.44 -3.80
N ALA A 88 12.95 -3.13 -4.07
CA ALA A 88 11.79 -2.29 -3.77
C ALA A 88 10.54 -2.72 -4.56
N LYS A 89 10.70 -3.10 -5.84
CA LYS A 89 9.64 -3.67 -6.66
C LYS A 89 9.09 -4.95 -6.06
N ASN A 90 9.96 -5.85 -5.64
CA ASN A 90 9.56 -7.11 -5.01
C ASN A 90 8.91 -6.89 -3.63
N PHE A 91 9.43 -5.95 -2.83
CA PHE A 91 8.84 -5.54 -1.56
C PHE A 91 7.42 -4.98 -1.78
N HIS A 92 7.25 -4.09 -2.76
CA HIS A 92 5.95 -3.55 -3.13
C HIS A 92 4.97 -4.64 -3.56
N LEU A 93 5.37 -5.57 -4.43
CA LEU A 93 4.53 -6.68 -4.87
C LEU A 93 3.97 -7.48 -3.69
N LYS A 94 4.81 -7.83 -2.73
CA LYS A 94 4.40 -8.61 -1.55
C LYS A 94 3.43 -7.82 -0.66
N MET A 95 3.70 -6.54 -0.43
CA MET A 95 2.79 -5.68 0.32
C MET A 95 1.45 -5.48 -0.41
N TRP A 96 1.50 -5.30 -1.73
CA TRP A 96 0.29 -5.17 -2.53
C TRP A 96 -0.59 -6.42 -2.47
N LEU A 97 -0.02 -7.62 -2.55
CA LEU A 97 -0.76 -8.88 -2.41
C LEU A 97 -1.51 -8.94 -1.08
N TYR A 98 -0.88 -8.49 -0.01
CA TYR A 98 -1.51 -8.43 1.31
C TYR A 98 -2.65 -7.41 1.37
N VAL A 99 -2.40 -6.19 0.90
CA VAL A 99 -3.40 -5.10 0.86
C VAL A 99 -4.59 -5.47 -0.04
N ASN A 100 -4.31 -6.06 -1.20
CA ASN A 100 -5.34 -6.50 -2.13
C ASN A 100 -6.20 -7.64 -1.55
N GLY A 101 -5.60 -8.52 -0.73
CA GLY A 101 -6.35 -9.53 0.01
C GLY A 101 -7.39 -8.91 0.94
N ILE A 102 -7.01 -7.92 1.76
CA ILE A 102 -7.93 -7.18 2.64
C ILE A 102 -9.00 -6.46 1.83
N ALA A 103 -8.60 -5.75 0.77
CA ALA A 103 -9.52 -5.00 -0.08
C ALA A 103 -10.59 -5.90 -0.72
N ASN A 104 -10.21 -7.08 -1.19
CA ASN A 104 -11.16 -8.07 -1.73
C ASN A 104 -12.14 -8.58 -0.68
N LEU A 105 -11.69 -8.87 0.54
CA LEU A 105 -12.57 -9.30 1.64
C LEU A 105 -13.60 -8.22 1.97
N VAL A 106 -13.17 -6.96 2.00
CA VAL A 106 -14.03 -5.80 2.25
C VAL A 106 -15.01 -5.58 1.11
N ALA A 107 -14.55 -5.55 -0.14
CA ALA A 107 -15.40 -5.33 -1.33
C ALA A 107 -16.45 -6.42 -1.52
N ASN A 108 -16.20 -7.64 -1.05
CA ASN A 108 -17.14 -8.76 -1.12
C ASN A 108 -18.02 -8.90 0.13
N ASN A 109 -17.94 -7.95 1.07
CA ASN A 109 -18.65 -8.03 2.38
C ASN A 109 -18.39 -9.35 3.14
N THR A 110 -17.21 -9.92 2.96
CA THR A 110 -16.80 -11.15 3.65
C THR A 110 -16.29 -10.84 5.06
N CYS A 111 -15.63 -9.69 5.23
CA CYS A 111 -15.13 -9.20 6.51
C CYS A 111 -15.40 -7.69 6.63
N GLU A 112 -15.70 -7.25 7.83
CA GLU A 112 -15.70 -5.85 8.21
C GLU A 112 -14.47 -5.59 9.07
N PHE A 113 -13.70 -4.55 8.71
CA PHE A 113 -12.56 -4.07 9.48
C PHE A 113 -12.79 -2.61 9.85
N SER A 114 -12.53 -2.25 11.09
CA SER A 114 -12.42 -0.86 11.51
C SER A 114 -11.16 -0.22 10.92
N GLU A 115 -11.10 1.10 10.89
CA GLU A 115 -9.90 1.81 10.43
C GLU A 115 -8.68 1.47 11.30
N GLU A 116 -8.88 1.29 12.61
CA GLU A 116 -7.82 0.90 13.55
C GLU A 116 -7.28 -0.50 13.25
N GLU A 117 -8.17 -1.47 12.97
CA GLU A 117 -7.77 -2.81 12.59
C GLU A 117 -6.98 -2.83 11.28
N ILE A 118 -7.44 -2.09 10.26
CA ILE A 118 -6.73 -1.95 9.00
C ILE A 118 -5.33 -1.35 9.24
N GLU A 119 -5.25 -0.27 10.02
CA GLU A 119 -3.98 0.36 10.36
C GLU A 119 -3.02 -0.58 11.08
N LYS A 120 -3.53 -1.38 12.01
CA LYS A 120 -2.76 -2.38 12.74
C LYS A 120 -2.25 -3.46 11.79
N LEU A 121 -3.11 -4.04 10.96
CA LEU A 121 -2.76 -5.09 9.98
C LEU A 121 -1.66 -4.61 9.02
N LEU A 122 -1.81 -3.42 8.44
CA LEU A 122 -0.82 -2.85 7.52
C LEU A 122 0.52 -2.58 8.21
N THR A 123 0.48 -2.07 9.45
CA THR A 123 1.69 -1.78 10.22
C THR A 123 2.46 -3.06 10.58
N GLU A 124 1.76 -4.08 11.05
CA GLU A 124 2.36 -5.37 11.42
C GLU A 124 2.97 -6.06 10.21
N GLN A 125 2.27 -6.07 9.08
CA GLN A 125 2.79 -6.63 7.83
C GLN A 125 4.03 -5.88 7.34
N TYR A 126 4.01 -4.55 7.39
CA TYR A 126 5.15 -3.74 6.98
C TYR A 126 6.39 -4.02 7.85
N ILE A 127 6.21 -4.10 9.18
CA ILE A 127 7.28 -4.45 10.12
C ILE A 127 7.82 -5.86 9.84
N ALA A 128 6.95 -6.85 9.61
CA ALA A 128 7.37 -8.21 9.29
C ALA A 128 8.21 -8.26 8.00
N MET A 129 7.82 -7.49 6.99
CA MET A 129 8.58 -7.37 5.75
C MET A 129 9.95 -6.70 5.95
N LEU A 130 10.03 -5.65 6.77
CA LEU A 130 11.32 -5.03 7.11
C LEU A 130 12.23 -6.01 7.85
N LEU A 131 11.71 -6.75 8.82
CA LEU A 131 12.48 -7.77 9.56
C LEU A 131 13.03 -8.83 8.63
N PHE A 132 12.24 -9.30 7.67
CA PHE A 132 12.68 -10.27 6.68
C PHE A 132 13.83 -9.74 5.81
N GLU A 133 13.75 -8.49 5.36
CA GLU A 133 14.80 -7.87 4.54
C GLU A 133 16.05 -7.53 5.38
N ILE A 134 15.90 -7.23 6.67
CA ILE A 134 17.03 -7.06 7.60
C ILE A 134 17.78 -8.40 7.81
N ASP A 135 17.03 -9.47 8.02
CA ASP A 135 17.61 -10.82 8.17
C ASP A 135 18.41 -11.24 6.94
N LYS A 136 17.95 -10.85 5.76
CA LYS A 136 18.69 -11.03 4.49
C LYS A 136 19.90 -10.10 4.31
N GLY A 137 20.08 -9.12 5.17
CA GLY A 137 21.12 -8.11 5.02
C GLY A 137 20.85 -7.03 3.97
N ASN A 138 19.63 -6.94 3.46
CA ASN A 138 19.23 -5.95 2.44
C ASN A 138 18.90 -4.57 3.03
N ILE A 139 18.45 -4.52 4.29
CA ILE A 139 18.05 -3.29 5.02
C ILE A 139 18.86 -3.21 6.33
N LYS A 140 19.25 -1.99 6.70
CA LYS A 140 19.88 -1.72 7.99
C LYS A 140 18.83 -1.64 9.10
N LYS A 141 19.19 -2.10 10.31
CA LYS A 141 18.31 -2.15 11.48
C LYS A 141 17.75 -0.76 11.86
N GLU A 142 18.50 0.31 11.63
CA GLU A 142 18.11 1.68 11.92
C GLU A 142 16.82 2.11 11.18
N VAL A 143 16.51 1.48 10.04
CA VAL A 143 15.24 1.71 9.31
C VAL A 143 14.06 1.24 10.14
N LEU A 144 14.15 0.06 10.74
CA LEU A 144 13.12 -0.47 11.64
C LEU A 144 12.98 0.39 12.89
N ASP A 145 14.10 0.81 13.49
CA ASP A 145 14.09 1.64 14.69
C ASP A 145 13.37 2.96 14.46
N LYS A 146 13.54 3.59 13.29
CA LYS A 146 12.78 4.79 12.90
C LYS A 146 11.28 4.53 12.84
N VAL A 147 10.86 3.42 12.25
CA VAL A 147 9.43 3.05 12.15
C VAL A 147 8.83 2.83 13.53
N LEU A 148 9.52 2.12 14.41
CA LEU A 148 9.07 1.84 15.78
C LEU A 148 9.01 3.10 16.64
N ASN A 149 10.01 3.99 16.56
CA ASN A 149 10.04 5.26 17.29
C ASN A 149 8.90 6.20 16.87
N ASN A 150 8.57 6.24 15.58
CA ASN A 150 7.43 7.02 15.10
C ASN A 150 6.09 6.46 15.61
N LYS A 151 6.00 5.15 15.85
CA LYS A 151 4.81 4.51 16.45
C LYS A 151 4.66 4.87 17.93
N LEU A 152 5.75 4.97 18.68
CA LEU A 152 5.74 5.33 20.10
C LEU A 152 5.32 6.77 20.31
N LYS A 153 5.86 7.72 19.54
CA LYS A 153 5.49 9.14 19.62
C LYS A 153 4.00 9.38 19.41
N ARG A 154 3.36 8.66 18.47
CA ARG A 154 1.91 8.77 18.23
C ARG A 154 1.04 8.29 19.39
N ARG A 155 1.52 7.36 20.21
CA ARG A 155 0.80 6.90 21.41
C ARG A 155 0.82 7.92 22.52
N ASP A 156 1.86 8.74 22.59
CA ASP A 156 2.00 9.77 23.61
C ASP A 156 1.20 11.04 23.27
N ASP A 157 1.00 11.32 21.97
CA ASP A 157 0.21 12.47 21.48
C ASP A 157 -1.32 12.26 21.59
N VAL A 158 -1.78 11.05 21.91
CA VAL A 158 -3.22 10.68 22.04
C VAL A 158 -3.67 10.60 23.52
N LYS A 159 -2.77 10.87 24.46
CA LYS A 159 -3.10 11.01 25.89
C LYS A 159 -3.29 12.46 26.27
#